data_f851bdecf255430ac84bde2e0f69c6fb
#
_entry.id   f851bdecf255430ac84bde2e0f69c6fb
#
_cell.length_a   1.000
_cell.length_b   1.000
_cell.length_c   1.000
_cell.angle_alpha   90.00
_cell.angle_beta   90.00
_cell.angle_gamma   90.00
#
_symmetry.space_group_name_H-M   'P 1'
#
loop_
_entity.id
_entity.type
_entity.pdbx_description
1 polymer ?
#
loop_
_entity_poly.entity_id
_entity_poly.type
_entity_poly.pdbx_seq_one_letter_code
_entity_poly.pdbx_strand_id
1 'polypeptide(L)'
;MRLAVAASEIHQGKMLELDCDQETISILDAEGQSMGLVSWDSLIEWIRTTSQMDESRHVRAHPRAPLAVKVHYTTPEGKAFDGLTGGIGGGGLFIESSMPLPVGSNVHIQFALPDRPLETIRASGKVCWVRAKPDRFTLYPGMGVQFTDIDSQARDHVMELVKSLIQVRQARSVPQ
;
A
#
# COMPACT_ATOMS: atom_id res chain seq x y z
N MET A 1 25.75 -15.50 1.18
CA MET A 1 25.62 -14.02 1.42
C MET A 1 25.00 -13.79 2.79
N ARG A 2 25.52 -12.84 3.58
CA ARG A 2 24.99 -12.55 4.93
C ARG A 2 24.34 -11.16 4.97
N LEU A 3 23.15 -11.09 5.56
CA LEU A 3 22.38 -9.86 5.72
C LEU A 3 22.00 -9.69 7.19
N ALA A 4 22.25 -8.51 7.75
CA ALA A 4 21.80 -8.19 9.10
C ALA A 4 20.28 -8.02 9.15
N VAL A 5 19.64 -8.62 10.14
CA VAL A 5 18.20 -8.44 10.39
C VAL A 5 18.01 -7.16 11.18
N ALA A 6 17.64 -6.08 10.49
CA ALA A 6 17.31 -4.79 11.11
C ALA A 6 15.79 -4.72 11.41
N ALA A 7 15.31 -5.65 12.23
CA ALA A 7 13.93 -5.71 12.65
C ALA A 7 13.78 -5.29 14.12
N SER A 8 12.65 -5.57 14.76
CA SER A 8 12.35 -5.24 16.16
C SER A 8 13.48 -5.65 17.14
N GLU A 9 13.44 -5.13 18.35
CA GLU A 9 14.43 -5.43 19.44
C GLU A 9 14.64 -6.94 19.67
N ILE A 10 13.60 -7.77 19.45
CA ILE A 10 13.64 -9.23 19.58
C ILE A 10 14.60 -9.90 18.58
N HIS A 11 14.87 -9.24 17.45
CA HIS A 11 15.72 -9.77 16.37
C HIS A 11 17.04 -9.02 16.21
N GLN A 12 17.36 -8.15 17.17
CA GLN A 12 18.61 -7.39 17.13
C GLN A 12 19.81 -8.34 17.24
N GLY A 13 20.81 -8.14 16.39
CA GLY A 13 22.01 -8.96 16.31
C GLY A 13 21.89 -10.24 15.48
N LYS A 14 20.68 -10.63 15.04
CA LYS A 14 20.50 -11.80 14.16
C LYS A 14 20.94 -11.49 12.73
N MET A 15 21.37 -12.52 12.02
CA MET A 15 21.77 -12.44 10.62
C MET A 15 21.01 -13.50 9.79
N LEU A 16 20.71 -13.16 8.54
CA LEU A 16 20.26 -14.11 7.52
C LEU A 16 21.48 -14.50 6.67
N GLU A 17 21.75 -15.80 6.57
CA GLU A 17 22.73 -16.34 5.66
C GLU A 17 22.02 -17.03 4.49
N LEU A 18 22.32 -16.56 3.27
CA LEU A 18 21.78 -17.14 2.04
C LEU A 18 22.85 -18.00 1.39
N ASP A 19 22.56 -19.27 1.25
CA ASP A 19 23.36 -20.23 0.48
C ASP A 19 22.66 -20.47 -0.86
N CYS A 20 23.27 -19.93 -1.93
CA CYS A 20 22.71 -20.03 -3.28
C CYS A 20 22.96 -21.40 -3.92
N ASP A 21 23.99 -22.13 -3.46
CA ASP A 21 24.35 -23.44 -4.02
C ASP A 21 23.44 -24.54 -3.44
N GLN A 22 23.04 -24.38 -2.17
CA GLN A 22 22.12 -25.31 -1.50
C GLN A 22 20.67 -24.81 -1.52
N GLU A 23 20.43 -23.63 -2.06
CA GLU A 23 19.10 -23.00 -2.12
C GLU A 23 18.43 -22.90 -0.74
N THR A 24 19.22 -22.47 0.27
CA THR A 24 18.77 -22.39 1.66
C THR A 24 18.99 -21.02 2.28
N ILE A 25 18.19 -20.72 3.29
CA ILE A 25 18.32 -19.55 4.14
C ILE A 25 18.44 -20.00 5.58
N SER A 26 19.53 -19.61 6.25
CA SER A 26 19.73 -19.85 7.67
C SER A 26 19.54 -18.57 8.46
N ILE A 27 18.94 -18.67 9.65
CA ILE A 27 18.92 -17.60 10.63
C ILE A 27 20.03 -17.88 11.64
N LEU A 28 20.95 -16.93 11.79
CA LEU A 28 22.05 -17.02 12.72
C LEU A 28 21.78 -16.08 13.91
N ASP A 29 22.20 -16.48 15.11
CA ASP A 29 22.27 -15.61 16.28
C ASP A 29 23.43 -14.59 16.21
N ALA A 30 23.63 -13.82 17.27
CA ALA A 30 24.70 -12.84 17.37
C ALA A 30 26.11 -13.49 17.40
N GLU A 31 26.19 -14.72 17.86
CA GLU A 31 27.41 -15.55 17.92
C GLU A 31 27.69 -16.28 16.60
N GLY A 32 26.78 -16.20 15.62
CA GLY A 32 26.89 -16.83 14.32
C GLY A 32 26.45 -18.30 14.29
N GLN A 33 25.74 -18.77 15.32
CA GLN A 33 25.19 -20.12 15.35
C GLN A 33 23.84 -20.17 14.63
N SER A 34 23.60 -21.26 13.91
CA SER A 34 22.32 -21.46 13.20
C SER A 34 21.19 -21.73 14.17
N MET A 35 20.20 -20.84 14.16
CA MET A 35 18.94 -20.97 14.91
C MET A 35 17.88 -21.73 14.12
N GLY A 36 18.01 -21.80 12.80
CA GLY A 36 17.05 -22.46 11.92
C GLY A 36 17.48 -22.36 10.45
N LEU A 37 16.97 -23.28 9.66
CA LEU A 37 17.25 -23.38 8.23
C LEU A 37 15.92 -23.62 7.48
N VAL A 38 15.75 -22.93 6.36
CA VAL A 38 14.60 -23.11 5.46
C VAL A 38 15.09 -23.18 4.01
N SER A 39 14.53 -24.07 3.19
CA SER A 39 14.78 -24.08 1.76
C SER A 39 14.04 -22.94 1.06
N TRP A 40 14.56 -22.52 -0.10
CA TRP A 40 13.88 -21.55 -0.97
C TRP A 40 12.47 -22.01 -1.34
N ASP A 41 12.28 -23.29 -1.68
CA ASP A 41 10.97 -23.82 -2.01
C ASP A 41 9.99 -23.69 -0.86
N SER A 42 10.42 -24.02 0.36
CA SER A 42 9.59 -23.90 1.55
C SER A 42 9.24 -22.44 1.84
N LEU A 43 10.18 -21.51 1.64
CA LEU A 43 9.93 -20.08 1.81
C LEU A 43 8.96 -19.55 0.75
N ILE A 44 9.16 -19.92 -0.51
CA ILE A 44 8.26 -19.54 -1.62
C ILE A 44 6.86 -20.08 -1.37
N GLU A 45 6.74 -21.34 -0.97
CA GLU A 45 5.44 -21.95 -0.68
C GLU A 45 4.78 -21.29 0.52
N TRP A 46 5.53 -20.96 1.57
CA TRP A 46 5.02 -20.20 2.72
C TRP A 46 4.54 -18.80 2.32
N ILE A 47 5.30 -18.09 1.49
CA ILE A 47 4.90 -16.77 0.96
C ILE A 47 3.64 -16.89 0.12
N ARG A 48 3.55 -17.89 -0.77
CA ARG A 48 2.37 -18.13 -1.62
C ARG A 48 1.13 -18.45 -0.78
N THR A 49 1.25 -19.35 0.18
CA THR A 49 0.14 -19.73 1.06
C THR A 49 -0.27 -18.60 1.99
N THR A 50 0.68 -17.85 2.53
CA THR A 50 0.39 -16.68 3.36
C THR A 50 -0.23 -15.55 2.56
N SER A 51 0.26 -15.31 1.33
CA SER A 51 -0.33 -14.34 0.42
C SER A 51 -1.76 -14.72 0.00
N GLN A 52 -2.02 -16.01 -0.24
CA GLN A 52 -3.37 -16.50 -0.51
C GLN A 52 -4.28 -16.41 0.73
N MET A 53 -3.75 -16.65 1.92
CA MET A 53 -4.50 -16.47 3.17
C MET A 53 -4.80 -14.99 3.46
N ASP A 54 -3.91 -14.09 3.09
CA ASP A 54 -4.12 -12.64 3.24
C ASP A 54 -5.09 -12.12 2.16
N GLU A 55 -5.06 -12.67 0.95
CA GLU A 55 -6.09 -12.43 -0.06
C GLU A 55 -7.47 -12.92 0.38
N SER A 56 -7.57 -14.04 1.10
CA SER A 56 -8.85 -14.54 1.65
C SER A 56 -9.35 -13.77 2.86
N ARG A 57 -8.46 -13.09 3.59
CA ARG A 57 -8.82 -12.26 4.74
C ARG A 57 -9.11 -10.80 4.39
N HIS A 58 -8.60 -10.31 3.24
CA HIS A 58 -8.82 -8.96 2.75
C HIS A 58 -9.15 -8.98 1.27
N VAL A 59 -10.22 -9.66 0.88
CA VAL A 59 -10.82 -9.45 -0.43
C VAL A 59 -11.27 -8.00 -0.46
N ARG A 60 -10.42 -7.14 -1.01
CA ARG A 60 -10.77 -5.75 -1.24
C ARG A 60 -11.97 -5.72 -2.17
N ALA A 61 -13.08 -5.15 -1.74
CA ALA A 61 -14.28 -5.01 -2.54
C ALA A 61 -14.01 -4.29 -3.87
N HIS A 62 -12.92 -3.50 -3.95
CA HIS A 62 -12.55 -2.73 -5.14
C HIS A 62 -11.05 -2.79 -5.40
N PRO A 63 -10.62 -3.00 -6.66
CA PRO A 63 -9.22 -2.90 -7.06
C PRO A 63 -8.69 -1.48 -6.84
N ARG A 64 -7.36 -1.36 -6.76
CA ARG A 64 -6.66 -0.07 -6.64
C ARG A 64 -5.56 0.01 -7.67
N ALA A 65 -5.29 1.24 -8.16
CA ALA A 65 -4.15 1.53 -8.99
C ALA A 65 -3.30 2.65 -8.36
N PRO A 66 -1.97 2.63 -8.52
CA PRO A 66 -1.14 3.78 -8.22
C PRO A 66 -1.52 4.90 -9.19
N LEU A 67 -1.90 6.02 -8.64
CA LEU A 67 -2.29 7.21 -9.41
C LEU A 67 -2.04 8.44 -8.55
N ALA A 68 -1.23 9.36 -9.07
CA ALA A 68 -0.95 10.64 -8.43
C ALA A 68 -1.87 11.71 -9.02
N VAL A 69 -2.87 12.12 -8.27
CA VAL A 69 -3.72 13.28 -8.58
C VAL A 69 -3.72 14.25 -7.41
N LYS A 70 -3.90 15.54 -7.72
CA LYS A 70 -4.07 16.55 -6.68
C LYS A 70 -5.38 16.31 -5.93
N VAL A 71 -5.32 16.36 -4.62
CA VAL A 71 -6.47 16.23 -3.73
C VAL A 71 -6.52 17.40 -2.78
N HIS A 72 -7.69 18.02 -2.70
CA HIS A 72 -8.02 18.99 -1.66
C HIS A 72 -8.91 18.32 -0.63
N TYR A 73 -8.59 18.43 0.66
CA TYR A 73 -9.41 17.83 1.71
C TYR A 73 -9.56 18.75 2.91
N THR A 74 -10.73 18.67 3.54
CA THR A 74 -11.07 19.48 4.71
C THR A 74 -11.56 18.61 5.86
N THR A 75 -11.21 19.00 7.09
CA THR A 75 -11.79 18.39 8.29
C THR A 75 -13.14 19.02 8.62
N PRO A 76 -13.99 18.37 9.46
CA PRO A 76 -15.25 18.94 9.91
C PRO A 76 -15.08 20.29 10.62
N GLU A 77 -13.93 20.54 11.25
CA GLU A 77 -13.58 21.80 11.92
C GLU A 77 -13.16 22.90 10.94
N GLY A 78 -13.18 22.62 9.62
CA GLY A 78 -12.88 23.60 8.58
C GLY A 78 -11.39 23.78 8.26
N LYS A 79 -10.50 22.92 8.78
CA LYS A 79 -9.09 22.93 8.37
C LYS A 79 -8.96 22.34 6.96
N ALA A 80 -8.33 23.09 6.06
CA ALA A 80 -8.14 22.72 4.67
C ALA A 80 -6.68 22.35 4.40
N PHE A 81 -6.49 21.35 3.52
CA PHE A 81 -5.19 20.81 3.15
C PHE A 81 -5.18 20.45 1.67
N ASP A 82 -4.00 20.53 1.07
CA ASP A 82 -3.72 20.03 -0.28
C ASP A 82 -2.71 18.90 -0.20
N GLY A 83 -2.84 17.92 -1.08
CA GLY A 83 -1.95 16.77 -1.15
C GLY A 83 -1.98 16.09 -2.52
N LEU A 84 -1.26 14.98 -2.62
CA LEU A 84 -1.29 14.08 -3.76
C LEU A 84 -1.84 12.73 -3.31
N THR A 85 -2.52 12.03 -4.20
CA THR A 85 -2.84 10.63 -3.97
C THR A 85 -1.65 9.75 -4.36
N GLY A 86 -1.33 8.73 -3.57
CA GLY A 86 -0.39 7.66 -3.94
C GLY A 86 -1.08 6.44 -4.55
N GLY A 87 -2.40 6.39 -4.49
CA GLY A 87 -3.22 5.33 -5.05
C GLY A 87 -4.71 5.56 -4.80
N ILE A 88 -5.53 5.07 -5.73
CA ILE A 88 -6.98 5.25 -5.71
C ILE A 88 -7.71 3.96 -6.09
N GLY A 89 -8.92 3.78 -5.59
CA GLY A 89 -9.86 2.72 -5.96
C GLY A 89 -11.29 3.10 -5.61
N GLY A 90 -12.27 2.29 -6.01
CA GLY A 90 -13.69 2.58 -5.77
C GLY A 90 -14.09 2.65 -4.29
N GLY A 91 -13.28 2.12 -3.37
CA GLY A 91 -13.54 2.17 -1.93
C GLY A 91 -12.77 3.24 -1.16
N GLY A 92 -11.85 3.97 -1.81
CA GLY A 92 -11.03 4.98 -1.12
C GLY A 92 -9.72 5.29 -1.82
N LEU A 93 -8.90 6.13 -1.20
CA LEU A 93 -7.63 6.58 -1.72
C LEU A 93 -6.56 6.70 -0.61
N PHE A 94 -5.31 6.75 -1.02
CA PHE A 94 -4.19 7.09 -0.14
C PHE A 94 -3.79 8.54 -0.41
N ILE A 95 -3.72 9.36 0.63
CA ILE A 95 -3.26 10.76 0.57
C ILE A 95 -1.85 10.82 1.14
N GLU A 96 -0.91 11.29 0.34
CA GLU A 96 0.45 11.59 0.78
C GLU A 96 0.43 12.85 1.66
N SER A 97 1.00 12.76 2.85
CA SER A 97 1.08 13.86 3.80
C SER A 97 2.22 13.64 4.78
N SER A 98 3.02 14.67 5.02
CA SER A 98 4.04 14.66 6.08
C SER A 98 3.44 14.73 7.48
N MET A 99 2.19 15.21 7.58
CA MET A 99 1.41 15.28 8.82
C MET A 99 0.03 14.67 8.62
N PRO A 100 -0.06 13.33 8.52
CA PRO A 100 -1.33 12.67 8.30
C PRO A 100 -2.28 12.88 9.48
N LEU A 101 -3.57 13.01 9.20
CA LEU A 101 -4.60 13.07 10.23
C LEU A 101 -4.70 11.73 10.98
N PRO A 102 -5.08 11.75 12.27
CA PRO A 102 -5.24 10.54 13.06
C PRO A 102 -6.27 9.57 12.47
N VAL A 103 -6.09 8.26 12.74
CA VAL A 103 -7.09 7.24 12.41
C VAL A 103 -8.43 7.60 13.07
N GLY A 104 -9.50 7.46 12.30
CA GLY A 104 -10.86 7.84 12.74
C GLY A 104 -11.29 9.24 12.33
N SER A 105 -10.37 10.11 11.87
CA SER A 105 -10.72 11.47 11.39
C SER A 105 -11.64 11.39 10.17
N ASN A 106 -12.69 12.19 10.17
CA ASN A 106 -13.55 12.40 9.01
C ASN A 106 -12.97 13.50 8.13
N VAL A 107 -13.11 13.37 6.82
CA VAL A 107 -12.63 14.34 5.84
C VAL A 107 -13.61 14.50 4.68
N HIS A 108 -13.74 15.70 4.15
CA HIS A 108 -14.36 15.97 2.88
C HIS A 108 -13.26 16.12 1.83
N ILE A 109 -13.38 15.41 0.71
CA ILE A 109 -12.34 15.27 -0.29
C ILE A 109 -12.85 15.77 -1.63
N GLN A 110 -11.98 16.50 -2.35
CA GLN A 110 -12.24 16.95 -3.72
C GLN A 110 -11.02 16.63 -4.58
N PHE A 111 -11.25 16.01 -5.73
CA PHE A 111 -10.21 15.68 -6.71
C PHE A 111 -10.81 15.56 -8.11
N ALA A 112 -9.96 15.58 -9.13
CA ALA A 112 -10.35 15.33 -10.50
C ALA A 112 -9.52 14.17 -11.07
N LEU A 113 -10.13 13.35 -11.93
CA LEU A 113 -9.41 12.29 -12.63
C LEU A 113 -8.67 12.83 -13.85
N PRO A 114 -7.51 12.24 -14.25
CA PRO A 114 -6.73 12.74 -15.38
C PRO A 114 -7.45 12.68 -16.73
N ASP A 115 -8.34 11.72 -16.92
CA ASP A 115 -9.18 11.57 -18.10
C ASP A 115 -10.39 12.51 -18.13
N ARG A 116 -10.72 13.12 -16.98
CA ARG A 116 -11.83 14.06 -16.78
C ARG A 116 -11.42 15.26 -15.92
N PRO A 117 -10.44 16.06 -16.35
CA PRO A 117 -9.81 17.10 -15.50
C PRO A 117 -10.75 18.25 -15.14
N LEU A 118 -11.86 18.42 -15.83
CA LEU A 118 -12.86 19.47 -15.57
C LEU A 118 -13.98 18.99 -14.63
N GLU A 119 -14.05 17.69 -14.34
CA GLU A 119 -15.06 17.12 -13.45
C GLU A 119 -14.47 16.95 -12.05
N THR A 120 -14.95 17.74 -11.11
CA THR A 120 -14.53 17.61 -9.70
C THR A 120 -15.38 16.56 -9.01
N ILE A 121 -14.74 15.49 -8.55
CA ILE A 121 -15.34 14.48 -7.68
C ILE A 121 -15.28 14.99 -6.25
N ARG A 122 -16.42 14.89 -5.56
CA ARG A 122 -16.56 15.19 -4.14
C ARG A 122 -16.91 13.90 -3.39
N ALA A 123 -16.23 13.67 -2.27
CA ALA A 123 -16.47 12.49 -1.44
C ALA A 123 -16.31 12.86 0.03
N SER A 124 -17.01 12.15 0.90
CA SER A 124 -16.71 12.10 2.32
C SER A 124 -15.95 10.82 2.62
N GLY A 125 -15.02 10.87 3.57
CA GLY A 125 -14.23 9.71 3.93
C GLY A 125 -13.78 9.72 5.38
N LYS A 126 -13.28 8.56 5.80
CA LYS A 126 -12.71 8.35 7.14
C LYS A 126 -11.29 7.81 7.02
N VAL A 127 -10.38 8.36 7.79
CA VAL A 127 -9.01 7.84 7.89
C VAL A 127 -9.04 6.48 8.57
N CYS A 128 -8.63 5.44 7.86
CA CYS A 128 -8.64 4.05 8.36
C CYS A 128 -7.27 3.59 8.85
N TRP A 129 -6.19 4.13 8.30
CA TRP A 129 -4.82 3.82 8.69
C TRP A 129 -3.89 4.97 8.33
N VAL A 130 -2.75 5.03 9.03
CA VAL A 130 -1.73 6.07 8.87
C VAL A 130 -0.37 5.43 8.70
N ARG A 131 0.44 6.00 7.81
CA ARG A 131 1.86 5.71 7.67
C ARG A 131 2.64 6.94 8.09
N ALA A 132 3.24 6.88 9.28
CA ALA A 132 3.93 8.02 9.88
C ALA A 132 5.37 8.23 9.34
N LYS A 133 5.99 7.18 8.77
CA LYS A 133 7.37 7.23 8.24
C LYS A 133 7.40 6.68 6.82
N PRO A 134 8.29 7.22 5.94
CA PRO A 134 8.54 6.61 4.64
C PRO A 134 8.99 5.15 4.83
N ASP A 135 8.49 4.25 4.02
CA ASP A 135 9.04 2.90 3.93
C ASP A 135 10.32 2.93 3.09
N ARG A 136 11.28 2.00 3.37
CA ARG A 136 12.57 1.91 2.66
C ARG A 136 12.44 1.73 1.15
N PHE A 137 11.25 1.40 0.66
CA PHE A 137 10.95 1.09 -0.72
C PHE A 137 10.05 2.13 -1.44
N THR A 138 10.18 3.42 -1.13
CA THR A 138 9.53 4.51 -1.90
C THR A 138 8.10 4.91 -1.54
N LEU A 139 7.56 4.48 -0.41
CA LEU A 139 6.23 4.92 -0.01
C LEU A 139 6.32 6.15 0.89
N TYR A 140 5.80 7.27 0.43
CA TYR A 140 5.68 8.50 1.21
C TYR A 140 4.82 8.30 2.47
N PRO A 141 5.06 9.08 3.55
CA PRO A 141 4.14 9.13 4.67
C PRO A 141 2.76 9.62 4.20
N GLY A 142 1.72 9.25 4.92
CA GLY A 142 0.37 9.64 4.54
C GLY A 142 -0.70 8.82 5.25
N MET A 143 -1.91 8.87 4.72
CA MET A 143 -3.08 8.23 5.31
C MET A 143 -3.94 7.54 4.27
N GLY A 144 -4.46 6.38 4.62
CA GLY A 144 -5.48 5.67 3.84
C GLY A 144 -6.86 6.14 4.27
N VAL A 145 -7.62 6.67 3.32
CA VAL A 145 -8.98 7.18 3.52
C VAL A 145 -9.96 6.26 2.81
N GLN A 146 -10.92 5.74 3.55
CA GLN A 146 -12.05 4.99 3.02
C GLN A 146 -13.19 5.98 2.72
N PHE A 147 -13.79 5.89 1.54
CA PHE A 147 -14.99 6.66 1.23
C PHE A 147 -16.17 6.18 2.07
N THR A 148 -16.78 7.09 2.80
CA THR A 148 -18.03 6.88 3.53
C THR A 148 -19.22 7.31 2.68
N ASP A 149 -19.01 8.31 1.82
CA ASP A 149 -19.98 8.79 0.86
C ASP A 149 -19.28 9.28 -0.41
N ILE A 150 -19.71 8.79 -1.57
CA ILE A 150 -19.28 9.20 -2.89
C ILE A 150 -20.41 8.92 -3.87
N ASP A 151 -20.67 9.84 -4.78
CA ASP A 151 -21.64 9.63 -5.84
C ASP A 151 -21.36 8.36 -6.65
N SER A 152 -22.41 7.60 -7.01
CA SER A 152 -22.28 6.31 -7.70
C SER A 152 -21.61 6.46 -9.05
N GLN A 153 -21.94 7.47 -9.83
CA GLN A 153 -21.37 7.73 -11.15
C GLN A 153 -19.87 8.10 -11.00
N ALA A 154 -19.53 8.93 -10.01
CA ALA A 154 -18.13 9.26 -9.70
C ALA A 154 -17.33 8.02 -9.30
N ARG A 155 -17.92 7.13 -8.49
CA ARG A 155 -17.29 5.84 -8.12
C ARG A 155 -17.04 4.95 -9.33
N ASP A 156 -18.03 4.86 -10.24
CA ASP A 156 -17.91 4.06 -11.47
C ASP A 156 -16.80 4.60 -12.36
N HIS A 157 -16.68 5.91 -12.54
CA HIS A 157 -15.58 6.54 -13.27
C HIS A 157 -14.20 6.22 -12.66
N VAL A 158 -14.08 6.29 -11.32
CA VAL A 158 -12.84 5.87 -10.62
C VAL A 158 -12.52 4.41 -10.93
N MET A 159 -13.53 3.52 -10.89
CA MET A 159 -13.32 2.09 -11.13
C MET A 159 -12.95 1.78 -12.58
N GLU A 160 -13.54 2.46 -13.56
CA GLU A 160 -13.19 2.34 -14.98
C GLU A 160 -11.73 2.73 -15.22
N LEU A 161 -11.30 3.90 -14.69
CA LEU A 161 -9.93 4.35 -14.81
C LEU A 161 -8.95 3.37 -14.14
N VAL A 162 -9.26 2.89 -12.93
CA VAL A 162 -8.44 1.91 -12.21
C VAL A 162 -8.29 0.61 -13.02
N LYS A 163 -9.37 0.10 -13.60
CA LYS A 163 -9.34 -1.11 -14.46
C LYS A 163 -8.44 -0.90 -15.67
N SER A 164 -8.55 0.24 -16.36
CA SER A 164 -7.72 0.55 -17.52
C SER A 164 -6.23 0.63 -17.16
N LEU A 165 -5.89 1.26 -16.04
CA LEU A 165 -4.51 1.35 -15.55
C LEU A 165 -3.91 -0.01 -15.19
N ILE A 166 -4.70 -0.90 -14.61
CA ILE A 166 -4.26 -2.28 -14.29
C ILE A 166 -4.01 -3.06 -15.58
N GLN A 167 -4.90 -2.97 -16.56
CA GLN A 167 -4.74 -3.66 -17.86
C GLN A 167 -3.49 -3.20 -18.62
N VAL A 168 -3.25 -1.89 -18.68
CA VAL A 168 -2.03 -1.33 -19.32
C VAL A 168 -0.77 -1.83 -18.62
N ARG A 169 -0.78 -1.93 -17.30
CA ARG A 169 0.36 -2.44 -16.52
C ARG A 169 0.62 -3.93 -16.79
N GLN A 170 -0.43 -4.74 -16.83
CA GLN A 170 -0.31 -6.18 -17.14
C GLN A 170 0.22 -6.42 -18.55
N ALA A 171 -0.24 -5.66 -19.54
CA ALA A 171 0.25 -5.74 -20.92
C ALA A 171 1.74 -5.39 -21.07
N ARG A 172 2.27 -4.51 -20.20
CA ARG A 172 3.70 -4.14 -20.18
C ARG A 172 4.59 -5.13 -19.42
N SER A 173 4.00 -6.01 -18.64
CA SER A 173 4.73 -6.98 -17.79
C SER A 173 4.92 -8.33 -18.47
N VAL A 174 4.44 -8.53 -19.70
CA VAL A 174 4.70 -9.74 -20.50
C VAL A 174 6.02 -9.54 -21.23
N PRO A 175 7.11 -10.28 -20.89
CA PRO A 175 8.37 -10.23 -21.65
C PRO A 175 8.13 -10.81 -23.05
N GLN A 176 8.68 -10.14 -24.07
CA GLN A 176 8.83 -10.70 -25.41
C GLN A 176 9.90 -11.78 -25.40
#